data_9d4bda3059b934309d85f050a6a23dcb
#
_entry.id   9d4bda3059b934309d85f050a6a23dcb
#
_cell.length_a   1.000
_cell.length_b   1.000
_cell.length_c   1.000
_cell.angle_alpha   90.00
_cell.angle_beta   90.00
_cell.angle_gamma   90.00
#
_symmetry.space_group_name_H-M   'P 1'
#
loop_
_entity.id
_entity.type
_entity.pdbx_description
1 polymer ?
#
loop_
_entity_poly.entity_id
_entity_poly.type
_entity_poly.pdbx_seq_one_letter_code
_entity_poly.pdbx_strand_id
1 'polypeptide(L)'
;MKKTILHFMAALALISMLLSCSKEKSSGVLLLMSDSATIDHNAQDVMLGYKVLLDNGSSISVTTDADWVNVGTPDESGVVLSVSQNDSRTESRMADIVVGYGDMEPLTFTLTQDYLRPVIGLKRLSETVDCQAQEYFVSCEILNPIDGEEFNAETEQEWFEIDLEQEKGGIRLQIPENATAEDRVAEIIFTYAGAETRTVAFVQKAVKEYEFIGGIKWALNNCGDPSSPLGSYYNWKERETACPDGWRPATAKEMQKLFYYGSAWTSHNGVSGRWYSGMVKYAEDVPQIFLPAAGGCWFGQFREIGVCGYYWTDNEVSSNGVSGYGVKDYAIQIGVGLNTGDNSRYSLRCVQD
;
A
#
# COMPACT_ATOMS: atom_id res chain seq x y z
N MET A 1 0.87 28.83 -7.85
CA MET A 1 1.15 29.56 -9.09
C MET A 1 2.40 28.98 -9.74
N LYS A 2 2.28 28.03 -10.64
CA LYS A 2 3.38 27.54 -11.48
C LYS A 2 2.97 27.79 -12.93
N LYS A 3 3.69 28.72 -13.58
CA LYS A 3 3.54 29.01 -15.01
C LYS A 3 4.15 27.87 -15.81
N THR A 4 3.33 27.19 -16.61
CA THR A 4 3.81 26.21 -17.58
C THR A 4 4.15 26.94 -18.86
N ILE A 5 5.44 26.99 -19.18
CA ILE A 5 5.96 27.57 -20.42
C ILE A 5 5.91 26.47 -21.48
N LEU A 6 5.04 26.65 -22.47
CA LEU A 6 4.93 25.77 -23.64
C LEU A 6 6.00 26.19 -24.66
N HIS A 7 6.80 25.23 -25.14
CA HIS A 7 7.88 25.48 -26.09
C HIS A 7 7.36 25.60 -27.52
N PHE A 8 7.67 26.71 -28.18
CA PHE A 8 7.43 26.99 -29.59
C PHE A 8 8.39 26.21 -30.48
N MET A 9 7.90 25.46 -31.45
CA MET A 9 8.63 25.10 -32.66
C MET A 9 8.02 25.82 -33.84
N ALA A 10 8.75 26.78 -34.40
CA ALA A 10 8.37 27.55 -35.58
C ALA A 10 8.68 26.72 -36.84
N ALA A 11 7.66 26.44 -37.63
CA ALA A 11 7.84 25.99 -39.01
C ALA A 11 7.92 27.22 -39.93
N LEU A 12 9.12 27.49 -40.47
CA LEU A 12 9.35 28.54 -41.44
C LEU A 12 9.12 27.97 -42.83
N ALA A 13 7.97 28.29 -43.47
CA ALA A 13 7.73 27.95 -44.87
C ALA A 13 8.10 29.14 -45.76
N LEU A 14 9.00 28.90 -46.71
CA LEU A 14 9.41 29.85 -47.75
C LEU A 14 8.24 30.10 -48.74
N ILE A 15 7.78 31.32 -48.83
CA ILE A 15 6.92 31.78 -49.92
C ILE A 15 7.77 32.55 -50.92
N SER A 16 7.95 32.02 -52.14
CA SER A 16 8.56 32.67 -53.27
C SER A 16 7.55 33.59 -53.98
N MET A 17 7.92 34.85 -54.10
CA MET A 17 7.13 35.93 -54.77
C MET A 17 6.97 35.71 -56.27
N LEU A 18 5.76 35.88 -56.75
CA LEU A 18 5.50 36.36 -58.13
C LEU A 18 4.86 37.72 -58.03
N LEU A 19 5.62 38.75 -58.39
CA LEU A 19 5.12 40.10 -58.58
C LEU A 19 4.38 40.15 -59.92
N SER A 20 3.04 40.30 -59.87
CA SER A 20 2.22 40.82 -60.96
C SER A 20 1.60 42.11 -60.48
N CYS A 21 1.91 43.20 -61.18
CA CYS A 21 1.44 44.54 -60.87
C CYS A 21 0.05 44.77 -61.40
N SER A 22 -0.95 44.53 -60.58
CA SER A 22 -2.32 45.08 -60.71
C SER A 22 -2.64 45.69 -59.33
N LYS A 23 -3.40 46.81 -59.33
CA LYS A 23 -3.93 47.40 -58.09
C LYS A 23 -4.99 46.45 -57.46
N GLU A 24 -4.59 45.34 -57.03
CA GLU A 24 -5.40 44.51 -56.14
C GLU A 24 -5.19 45.06 -54.72
N LYS A 25 -6.32 45.31 -54.03
CA LYS A 25 -6.29 45.47 -52.56
C LYS A 25 -5.49 44.31 -51.99
N SER A 26 -4.39 44.60 -51.30
CA SER A 26 -3.63 43.56 -50.66
C SER A 26 -4.61 42.78 -49.77
N SER A 27 -4.86 41.54 -50.11
CA SER A 27 -5.60 40.68 -49.21
C SER A 27 -4.74 40.50 -47.96
N GLY A 28 -5.25 40.86 -46.80
CA GLY A 28 -4.55 40.60 -45.54
C GLY A 28 -4.26 39.10 -45.40
N VAL A 29 -3.42 38.72 -44.45
CA VAL A 29 -3.18 37.31 -44.10
C VAL A 29 -3.46 37.16 -42.64
N LEU A 30 -4.43 36.27 -42.31
CA LEU A 30 -4.72 35.85 -40.93
C LEU A 30 -4.01 34.54 -40.64
N LEU A 31 -3.36 34.44 -39.48
CA LEU A 31 -2.73 33.24 -39.01
C LEU A 31 -3.19 32.98 -37.59
N LEU A 32 -3.60 31.76 -37.27
CA LEU A 32 -3.82 31.32 -35.91
C LEU A 32 -2.46 30.84 -35.31
N MET A 33 -2.25 31.08 -34.01
CA MET A 33 -1.06 30.61 -33.28
C MET A 33 -1.15 29.11 -33.00
N SER A 34 -2.36 28.56 -32.92
CA SER A 34 -2.70 27.14 -32.85
C SER A 34 -4.03 26.92 -33.51
N ASP A 35 -4.28 25.73 -34.03
CA ASP A 35 -5.57 25.33 -34.64
C ASP A 35 -6.48 24.64 -33.62
N SER A 36 -5.96 24.27 -32.44
CA SER A 36 -6.74 23.61 -31.42
C SER A 36 -6.13 23.78 -30.01
N ALA A 37 -6.97 23.58 -29.01
CA ALA A 37 -6.55 23.41 -27.61
C ALA A 37 -7.45 22.42 -26.87
N THR A 38 -6.88 21.73 -25.91
CA THR A 38 -7.62 20.90 -24.94
C THR A 38 -7.40 21.47 -23.54
N ILE A 39 -8.50 21.64 -22.80
CA ILE A 39 -8.51 22.16 -21.43
C ILE A 39 -9.20 21.17 -20.50
N ASP A 40 -8.96 21.31 -19.19
CA ASP A 40 -9.67 20.53 -18.20
C ASP A 40 -11.15 20.97 -18.06
N HIS A 41 -11.89 20.27 -17.20
CA HIS A 41 -13.33 20.51 -16.98
C HIS A 41 -13.67 21.83 -16.28
N ASN A 42 -12.68 22.52 -15.66
CA ASN A 42 -12.95 23.73 -14.87
C ASN A 42 -13.31 24.92 -15.75
N ALA A 43 -14.08 25.85 -15.16
CA ALA A 43 -14.27 27.17 -15.75
C ALA A 43 -12.93 27.90 -15.81
N GLN A 44 -12.56 28.43 -16.97
CA GLN A 44 -11.32 29.14 -17.18
C GLN A 44 -11.30 30.02 -18.39
N ASP A 45 -10.34 30.92 -18.44
CA ASP A 45 -10.09 31.76 -19.61
C ASP A 45 -9.02 31.12 -20.50
N VAL A 46 -9.28 31.08 -21.80
CA VAL A 46 -8.39 30.56 -22.86
C VAL A 46 -8.04 31.68 -23.82
N MET A 47 -6.76 31.92 -24.03
CA MET A 47 -6.33 32.91 -25.01
C MET A 47 -6.24 32.25 -26.40
N LEU A 48 -7.09 32.66 -27.32
CA LEU A 48 -6.97 32.35 -28.73
C LEU A 48 -6.08 33.39 -29.39
N GLY A 49 -4.81 33.04 -29.61
CA GLY A 49 -3.86 33.94 -30.28
C GLY A 49 -3.95 33.87 -31.78
N TYR A 50 -3.89 35.02 -32.43
CA TYR A 50 -3.79 35.14 -33.88
C TYR A 50 -2.86 36.28 -34.27
N LYS A 51 -2.50 36.34 -35.55
CA LYS A 51 -1.69 37.43 -36.12
C LYS A 51 -2.22 37.81 -37.51
N VAL A 52 -2.42 39.08 -37.70
CA VAL A 52 -2.71 39.64 -39.02
C VAL A 52 -1.40 40.11 -39.63
N LEU A 53 -1.10 39.61 -40.82
CA LEU A 53 -0.01 40.07 -41.67
C LEU A 53 -0.59 40.83 -42.85
N LEU A 54 0.07 41.89 -43.33
CA LEU A 54 -0.40 42.75 -44.42
C LEU A 54 -1.81 43.32 -44.11
N ASP A 55 -1.90 43.95 -42.93
CA ASP A 55 -3.15 44.58 -42.47
C ASP A 55 -3.70 45.55 -43.52
N ASN A 56 -4.97 45.34 -43.88
CA ASN A 56 -5.70 46.17 -44.84
C ASN A 56 -6.78 47.05 -44.20
N GLY A 57 -6.79 47.12 -42.85
CA GLY A 57 -7.75 47.89 -42.06
C GLY A 57 -9.10 47.22 -41.88
N SER A 58 -9.25 45.92 -42.21
CA SER A 58 -10.45 45.17 -41.92
C SER A 58 -10.53 44.83 -40.42
N SER A 59 -11.73 44.55 -39.92
CA SER A 59 -11.95 44.13 -38.56
C SER A 59 -11.82 42.60 -38.40
N ILE A 60 -11.30 42.16 -37.26
CA ILE A 60 -11.38 40.76 -36.84
C ILE A 60 -12.79 40.48 -36.32
N SER A 61 -13.34 39.33 -36.70
CA SER A 61 -14.55 38.76 -36.11
C SER A 61 -14.23 37.41 -35.52
N VAL A 62 -14.75 37.13 -34.32
CA VAL A 62 -14.61 35.83 -33.65
C VAL A 62 -16.00 35.39 -33.19
N THR A 63 -16.42 34.22 -33.63
CA THR A 63 -17.77 33.69 -33.34
C THR A 63 -17.72 32.20 -33.01
N THR A 64 -18.68 31.75 -32.25
CA THR A 64 -18.95 30.34 -31.99
C THR A 64 -20.42 30.12 -31.71
N ASP A 65 -20.94 28.96 -32.03
CA ASP A 65 -22.31 28.54 -31.71
C ASP A 65 -22.39 27.84 -30.32
N ALA A 66 -21.24 27.64 -29.64
CA ALA A 66 -21.19 26.99 -28.36
C ALA A 66 -21.60 27.97 -27.24
N ASP A 67 -22.70 27.71 -26.59
CA ASP A 67 -23.28 28.52 -25.50
C ASP A 67 -22.43 28.53 -24.20
N TRP A 68 -21.53 27.60 -24.09
CA TRP A 68 -20.59 27.46 -22.95
C TRP A 68 -19.28 28.24 -23.16
N VAL A 69 -19.08 28.90 -24.30
CA VAL A 69 -17.91 29.73 -24.59
C VAL A 69 -18.37 31.19 -24.83
N ASN A 70 -17.95 32.08 -23.96
CA ASN A 70 -18.17 33.50 -24.13
C ASN A 70 -16.95 34.15 -24.82
N VAL A 71 -17.14 34.73 -26.00
CA VAL A 71 -16.08 35.36 -26.76
C VAL A 71 -15.89 36.79 -26.27
N GLY A 72 -14.71 37.13 -25.81
CA GLY A 72 -14.32 38.48 -25.41
C GLY A 72 -14.16 39.45 -26.61
N THR A 73 -13.66 40.62 -26.31
CA THR A 73 -13.36 41.62 -27.38
C THR A 73 -12.00 41.27 -28.02
N PRO A 74 -11.93 41.05 -29.34
CA PRO A 74 -10.68 40.79 -30.02
C PRO A 74 -9.75 42.03 -29.99
N ASP A 75 -8.44 41.80 -29.85
CA ASP A 75 -7.40 42.82 -29.96
C ASP A 75 -6.31 42.39 -30.96
N GLU A 76 -5.21 43.15 -31.05
CA GLU A 76 -4.11 42.89 -32.02
C GLU A 76 -3.38 41.55 -31.76
N SER A 77 -3.48 40.96 -30.54
CA SER A 77 -2.76 39.76 -30.10
C SER A 77 -3.63 38.50 -30.05
N GLY A 78 -4.95 38.67 -29.96
CA GLY A 78 -5.89 37.58 -29.83
C GLY A 78 -7.21 37.96 -29.20
N VAL A 79 -7.89 36.96 -28.71
CA VAL A 79 -9.16 37.09 -27.98
C VAL A 79 -9.19 36.15 -26.80
N VAL A 80 -9.75 36.58 -25.67
CA VAL A 80 -10.03 35.75 -24.52
C VAL A 80 -11.35 35.05 -24.73
N LEU A 81 -11.34 33.74 -24.60
CA LEU A 81 -12.52 32.87 -24.56
C LEU A 81 -12.77 32.49 -23.08
N SER A 82 -13.84 33.00 -22.50
CA SER A 82 -14.23 32.63 -21.14
C SER A 82 -15.11 31.38 -21.17
N VAL A 83 -14.61 30.28 -20.67
CA VAL A 83 -15.22 28.95 -20.77
C VAL A 83 -15.90 28.62 -19.46
N SER A 84 -17.16 28.18 -19.48
CA SER A 84 -17.86 27.68 -18.30
C SER A 84 -17.41 26.30 -17.94
N GLN A 85 -17.67 25.86 -16.69
CA GLN A 85 -17.36 24.51 -16.22
C GLN A 85 -18.13 23.45 -17.04
N ASN A 86 -17.47 22.34 -17.36
CA ASN A 86 -18.10 21.13 -17.85
C ASN A 86 -18.46 20.21 -16.70
N ASP A 87 -19.74 20.17 -16.33
CA ASP A 87 -20.24 19.33 -15.23
C ASP A 87 -20.53 17.88 -15.64
N SER A 88 -20.36 17.53 -16.93
CA SER A 88 -20.51 16.15 -17.39
C SER A 88 -19.56 15.23 -16.63
N ARG A 89 -20.02 14.01 -16.32
CA ARG A 89 -19.21 12.93 -15.71
C ARG A 89 -18.70 11.94 -16.76
N THR A 90 -19.17 12.05 -18.00
CA THR A 90 -18.99 11.04 -19.04
C THR A 90 -18.46 11.57 -20.35
N GLU A 91 -18.66 12.85 -20.64
CA GLU A 91 -18.44 13.38 -21.99
C GLU A 91 -17.66 14.70 -21.99
N SER A 92 -16.62 14.75 -22.80
CA SER A 92 -15.94 15.98 -23.21
C SER A 92 -16.85 16.74 -24.19
N ARG A 93 -16.69 18.06 -24.26
CA ARG A 93 -17.39 18.89 -25.24
C ARG A 93 -16.41 19.63 -26.13
N MET A 94 -16.85 19.93 -27.34
CA MET A 94 -16.04 20.61 -28.34
C MET A 94 -16.78 21.85 -28.87
N ALA A 95 -16.02 22.89 -29.17
CA ALA A 95 -16.50 24.11 -29.83
C ALA A 95 -15.58 24.50 -30.97
N ASP A 96 -16.17 24.82 -32.09
CA ASP A 96 -15.48 25.47 -33.20
C ASP A 96 -15.60 26.99 -33.05
N ILE A 97 -14.46 27.66 -33.00
CA ILE A 97 -14.33 29.08 -32.88
C ILE A 97 -13.88 29.60 -34.25
N VAL A 98 -14.73 30.29 -34.92
CA VAL A 98 -14.49 30.82 -36.28
C VAL A 98 -13.90 32.22 -36.20
N VAL A 99 -12.70 32.40 -36.75
CA VAL A 99 -11.97 33.66 -36.77
C VAL A 99 -11.95 34.17 -38.21
N GLY A 100 -12.58 35.32 -38.46
CA GLY A 100 -12.65 35.98 -39.75
C GLY A 100 -11.87 37.29 -39.78
N TYR A 101 -11.36 37.67 -40.95
CA TYR A 101 -10.68 38.95 -41.19
C TYR A 101 -11.07 39.46 -42.58
N GLY A 102 -11.93 40.50 -42.65
CA GLY A 102 -12.45 41.04 -43.90
C GLY A 102 -13.13 39.99 -44.78
N ASP A 103 -12.78 39.97 -46.07
CA ASP A 103 -13.33 39.02 -47.06
C ASP A 103 -12.51 37.73 -47.19
N MET A 104 -11.60 37.44 -46.23
CA MET A 104 -10.79 36.23 -46.25
C MET A 104 -11.60 35.01 -45.83
N GLU A 105 -11.18 33.84 -46.33
CA GLU A 105 -11.68 32.56 -45.82
C GLU A 105 -11.43 32.47 -44.32
N PRO A 106 -12.47 32.26 -43.51
CA PRO A 106 -12.33 32.18 -42.06
C PRO A 106 -11.49 30.98 -41.66
N LEU A 107 -10.74 31.12 -40.53
CA LEU A 107 -10.02 30.05 -39.91
C LEU A 107 -10.80 29.50 -38.71
N THR A 108 -10.71 28.22 -38.49
CA THR A 108 -11.35 27.55 -37.35
C THR A 108 -10.33 27.14 -36.33
N PHE A 109 -10.60 27.46 -35.06
CA PHE A 109 -9.90 26.95 -33.90
C PHE A 109 -10.82 26.00 -33.13
N THR A 110 -10.41 24.76 -32.89
CA THR A 110 -11.21 23.79 -32.17
C THR A 110 -10.82 23.75 -30.70
N LEU A 111 -11.74 24.08 -29.80
CA LEU A 111 -11.59 24.01 -28.37
C LEU A 111 -12.26 22.74 -27.84
N THR A 112 -11.49 21.87 -27.20
CA THR A 112 -11.99 20.69 -26.48
C THR A 112 -11.91 20.94 -24.98
N GLN A 113 -13.01 20.71 -24.26
CA GLN A 113 -13.00 20.72 -22.79
C GLN A 113 -13.34 19.34 -22.26
N ASP A 114 -12.44 18.81 -21.43
CA ASP A 114 -12.62 17.52 -20.76
C ASP A 114 -13.84 17.54 -19.82
N TYR A 115 -14.25 16.36 -19.38
CA TYR A 115 -15.30 16.15 -18.39
C TYR A 115 -14.74 15.89 -17.00
N LEU A 116 -15.59 16.01 -15.99
CA LEU A 116 -15.24 15.75 -14.60
C LEU A 116 -15.28 14.23 -14.35
N ARG A 117 -14.15 13.57 -14.59
CA ARG A 117 -14.04 12.11 -14.50
C ARG A 117 -14.31 11.58 -13.09
N PRO A 118 -15.03 10.46 -12.97
CA PRO A 118 -15.05 9.69 -11.74
C PRO A 118 -13.64 9.21 -11.36
N VAL A 119 -13.39 9.10 -10.07
CA VAL A 119 -12.10 8.62 -9.56
C VAL A 119 -12.33 7.61 -8.45
N ILE A 120 -11.70 6.43 -8.56
CA ILE A 120 -11.66 5.43 -7.49
C ILE A 120 -10.61 5.86 -6.47
N GLY A 121 -11.05 6.28 -5.29
CA GLY A 121 -10.22 6.65 -4.15
C GLY A 121 -9.99 5.46 -3.22
N LEU A 122 -8.76 4.97 -3.15
CA LEU A 122 -8.32 3.93 -2.23
C LEU A 122 -7.39 4.55 -1.19
N LYS A 123 -7.60 4.23 0.08
CA LYS A 123 -6.72 4.75 1.17
C LYS A 123 -5.33 4.15 1.11
N ARG A 124 -5.22 2.89 0.66
CA ARG A 124 -3.97 2.16 0.51
C ARG A 124 -4.00 1.33 -0.77
N LEU A 125 -2.84 1.13 -1.37
CA LEU A 125 -2.67 0.28 -2.56
C LEU A 125 -2.11 -1.10 -2.19
N SER A 126 -1.79 -1.33 -0.93
CA SER A 126 -1.43 -2.63 -0.41
C SER A 126 -1.95 -2.80 1.01
N GLU A 127 -2.44 -4.00 1.32
CA GLU A 127 -2.93 -4.40 2.62
C GLU A 127 -2.27 -5.72 3.02
N THR A 128 -1.97 -5.86 4.29
CA THR A 128 -1.36 -7.08 4.83
C THR A 128 -2.09 -7.49 6.10
N VAL A 129 -2.46 -8.75 6.17
CA VAL A 129 -3.11 -9.35 7.34
C VAL A 129 -2.30 -10.55 7.86
N ASP A 130 -2.54 -10.95 9.09
CA ASP A 130 -1.92 -12.15 9.64
C ASP A 130 -2.51 -13.44 9.08
N CYS A 131 -2.01 -14.59 9.53
CA CYS A 131 -2.44 -15.91 9.05
C CYS A 131 -3.82 -16.34 9.56
N GLN A 132 -4.39 -15.67 10.56
CA GLN A 132 -5.65 -16.09 11.18
C GLN A 132 -6.85 -15.84 10.28
N ALA A 133 -7.92 -16.64 10.47
CA ALA A 133 -9.20 -16.38 9.84
C ALA A 133 -9.78 -15.07 10.36
N GLN A 134 -10.20 -14.18 9.46
CA GLN A 134 -10.70 -12.86 9.83
C GLN A 134 -11.57 -12.22 8.75
N GLU A 135 -12.35 -11.24 9.17
CA GLU A 135 -12.99 -10.29 8.25
C GLU A 135 -12.10 -9.06 8.11
N TYR A 136 -11.99 -8.55 6.89
CA TYR A 136 -11.20 -7.35 6.62
C TYR A 136 -11.98 -6.40 5.70
N PHE A 137 -11.96 -5.11 6.01
CA PHE A 137 -12.65 -4.09 5.21
C PHE A 137 -11.67 -3.23 4.44
N VAL A 138 -11.80 -3.22 3.10
CA VAL A 138 -11.05 -2.34 2.21
C VAL A 138 -11.95 -1.18 1.79
N SER A 139 -11.59 0.03 2.21
CA SER A 139 -12.36 1.25 1.88
C SER A 139 -12.10 1.67 0.44
N CYS A 140 -13.20 1.95 -0.28
CA CYS A 140 -13.21 2.48 -1.63
C CYS A 140 -14.20 3.66 -1.68
N GLU A 141 -13.74 4.83 -2.07
CA GLU A 141 -14.56 6.02 -2.24
C GLU A 141 -14.60 6.39 -3.72
N ILE A 142 -15.79 6.61 -4.26
CA ILE A 142 -15.93 7.13 -5.62
C ILE A 142 -16.09 8.65 -5.56
N LEU A 143 -15.10 9.36 -6.05
CA LEU A 143 -15.18 10.81 -6.26
C LEU A 143 -15.84 11.09 -7.58
N ASN A 144 -16.70 12.11 -7.64
CA ASN A 144 -17.49 12.49 -8.82
C ASN A 144 -18.34 11.33 -9.37
N PRO A 145 -19.17 10.68 -8.55
CA PRO A 145 -19.93 9.52 -8.98
C PRO A 145 -20.92 9.87 -10.08
N ILE A 146 -21.26 8.88 -10.90
CA ILE A 146 -22.36 8.92 -11.88
C ILE A 146 -23.60 8.35 -11.19
N ASP A 147 -24.72 9.05 -11.28
CA ASP A 147 -25.97 8.64 -10.66
C ASP A 147 -26.42 7.24 -11.15
N GLY A 148 -26.67 6.36 -10.20
CA GLY A 148 -27.14 4.99 -10.48
C GLY A 148 -26.04 3.99 -10.84
N GLU A 149 -24.77 4.41 -10.95
CA GLU A 149 -23.65 3.50 -11.13
C GLU A 149 -23.06 3.06 -9.81
N GLU A 150 -22.60 1.80 -9.77
CA GLU A 150 -21.97 1.16 -8.63
C GLU A 150 -20.55 0.73 -8.98
N PHE A 151 -19.65 0.71 -8.00
CA PHE A 151 -18.31 0.15 -8.20
C PHE A 151 -18.37 -1.39 -8.15
N ASN A 152 -17.41 -2.03 -8.80
CA ASN A 152 -17.16 -3.46 -8.69
C ASN A 152 -15.75 -3.72 -8.17
N ALA A 153 -15.55 -4.88 -7.54
CA ALA A 153 -14.26 -5.36 -7.11
C ALA A 153 -14.17 -6.87 -7.36
N GLU A 154 -13.08 -7.30 -7.95
CA GLU A 154 -12.85 -8.70 -8.30
C GLU A 154 -11.41 -9.12 -8.09
N THR A 155 -11.18 -10.42 -8.02
CA THR A 155 -9.86 -11.04 -7.92
C THR A 155 -9.85 -12.37 -8.67
N GLU A 156 -8.67 -12.78 -9.15
CA GLU A 156 -8.46 -14.12 -9.71
C GLU A 156 -8.24 -15.20 -8.63
N GLN A 157 -8.12 -14.80 -7.36
CA GLN A 157 -7.83 -15.71 -6.27
C GLN A 157 -9.11 -16.25 -5.62
N GLU A 158 -9.12 -17.56 -5.32
CA GLU A 158 -10.27 -18.28 -4.76
C GLU A 158 -10.16 -18.52 -3.24
N TRP A 159 -9.07 -18.03 -2.58
CA TRP A 159 -8.84 -18.34 -1.17
C TRP A 159 -9.53 -17.39 -0.18
N PHE A 160 -10.28 -16.39 -0.66
CA PHE A 160 -11.18 -15.54 0.13
C PHE A 160 -12.39 -15.11 -0.70
N GLU A 161 -13.43 -14.65 -0.03
CA GLU A 161 -14.65 -14.13 -0.66
C GLU A 161 -14.69 -12.61 -0.55
N ILE A 162 -15.26 -11.95 -1.57
CA ILE A 162 -15.46 -10.50 -1.63
C ILE A 162 -16.95 -10.21 -1.55
N ASP A 163 -17.35 -9.46 -0.50
CA ASP A 163 -18.68 -8.90 -0.36
C ASP A 163 -18.64 -7.40 -0.68
N LEU A 164 -19.41 -6.95 -1.69
CA LEU A 164 -19.52 -5.54 -2.04
C LEU A 164 -20.41 -4.82 -1.02
N GLU A 165 -19.85 -3.81 -0.36
CA GLU A 165 -20.54 -2.98 0.64
C GLU A 165 -20.68 -1.55 0.12
N GLN A 166 -21.51 -1.34 -0.93
CA GLN A 166 -21.69 -0.07 -1.64
C GLN A 166 -22.05 1.08 -0.70
N GLU A 167 -23.00 0.87 0.21
CA GLU A 167 -23.47 1.89 1.16
C GLU A 167 -22.38 2.30 2.16
N LYS A 168 -21.42 1.41 2.46
CA LYS A 168 -20.29 1.68 3.36
C LYS A 168 -19.06 2.19 2.64
N GLY A 169 -19.09 2.24 1.31
CA GLY A 169 -17.97 2.67 0.48
C GLY A 169 -16.78 1.73 0.60
N GLY A 170 -16.93 0.47 0.18
CA GLY A 170 -15.85 -0.49 0.16
C GLY A 170 -16.28 -1.93 -0.03
N ILE A 171 -15.37 -2.83 0.27
CA ILE A 171 -15.58 -4.28 0.23
C ILE A 171 -15.24 -4.90 1.57
N ARG A 172 -15.94 -5.98 1.91
CA ARG A 172 -15.60 -6.86 3.00
C ARG A 172 -15.00 -8.15 2.44
N LEU A 173 -13.86 -8.54 2.98
CA LEU A 173 -13.19 -9.79 2.66
C LEU A 173 -13.46 -10.80 3.77
N GLN A 174 -13.92 -12.00 3.41
CA GLN A 174 -14.01 -13.15 4.29
C GLN A 174 -12.78 -14.01 4.09
N ILE A 175 -11.83 -13.92 5.00
CA ILE A 175 -10.49 -14.49 4.86
C ILE A 175 -10.37 -15.70 5.76
N PRO A 176 -10.22 -16.93 5.21
CA PRO A 176 -9.94 -18.13 6.00
C PRO A 176 -8.51 -18.13 6.52
N GLU A 177 -8.22 -18.98 7.51
CA GLU A 177 -6.88 -19.19 8.01
C GLU A 177 -5.91 -19.61 6.90
N ASN A 178 -4.73 -19.01 6.87
CA ASN A 178 -3.62 -19.50 6.08
C ASN A 178 -2.77 -20.47 6.93
N ALA A 179 -3.09 -21.75 6.85
CA ALA A 179 -2.35 -22.80 7.55
C ALA A 179 -1.07 -23.24 6.82
N THR A 180 -0.64 -22.52 5.77
CA THR A 180 0.55 -22.87 4.98
C THR A 180 1.79 -22.10 5.45
N ALA A 181 2.96 -22.61 5.08
CA ALA A 181 4.24 -21.96 5.36
C ALA A 181 4.60 -20.84 4.35
N GLU A 182 3.66 -20.49 3.45
CA GLU A 182 3.86 -19.47 2.40
C GLU A 182 2.82 -18.37 2.51
N ASP A 183 3.24 -17.13 2.28
CA ASP A 183 2.32 -16.00 2.17
C ASP A 183 1.39 -16.19 0.98
N ARG A 184 0.10 -15.89 1.15
CA ARG A 184 -0.86 -15.82 0.06
C ARG A 184 -0.93 -14.39 -0.44
N VAL A 185 -0.87 -14.22 -1.75
CA VAL A 185 -0.92 -12.91 -2.39
C VAL A 185 -2.10 -12.87 -3.35
N ALA A 186 -2.81 -11.76 -3.36
CA ALA A 186 -3.89 -11.48 -4.29
C ALA A 186 -3.79 -10.04 -4.80
N GLU A 187 -4.32 -9.81 -6.00
CA GLU A 187 -4.66 -8.49 -6.50
C GLU A 187 -6.17 -8.35 -6.51
N ILE A 188 -6.67 -7.28 -5.90
CA ILE A 188 -8.08 -6.92 -5.91
C ILE A 188 -8.24 -5.74 -6.85
N ILE A 189 -8.99 -5.93 -7.93
CA ILE A 189 -9.17 -4.97 -9.01
C ILE A 189 -10.50 -4.24 -8.80
N PHE A 190 -10.45 -2.94 -8.58
CA PHE A 190 -11.61 -2.07 -8.46
C PHE A 190 -11.91 -1.42 -9.79
N THR A 191 -13.16 -1.48 -10.23
CA THR A 191 -13.66 -0.84 -11.44
C THR A 191 -14.88 0.02 -11.15
N TYR A 192 -15.03 1.10 -11.91
CA TYR A 192 -16.18 2.00 -11.89
C TYR A 192 -16.34 2.64 -13.25
N ALA A 193 -17.58 2.90 -13.67
CA ALA A 193 -17.89 3.51 -14.95
C ALA A 193 -17.15 4.85 -15.13
N GLY A 194 -16.40 4.99 -16.23
CA GLY A 194 -15.65 6.20 -16.57
C GLY A 194 -14.41 6.49 -15.73
N ALA A 195 -14.11 5.71 -14.69
CA ALA A 195 -12.89 5.85 -13.87
C ALA A 195 -11.76 4.95 -14.39
N GLU A 196 -10.53 5.33 -14.07
CA GLU A 196 -9.39 4.44 -14.23
C GLU A 196 -9.46 3.29 -13.19
N THR A 197 -9.22 2.08 -13.66
CA THR A 197 -9.13 0.88 -12.80
C THR A 197 -8.04 1.05 -11.74
N ARG A 198 -8.32 0.60 -10.52
CA ARG A 198 -7.37 0.63 -9.41
C ARG A 198 -7.18 -0.76 -8.83
N THR A 199 -5.97 -1.07 -8.41
CA THR A 199 -5.61 -2.38 -7.85
C THR A 199 -5.06 -2.20 -6.44
N VAL A 200 -5.49 -3.10 -5.55
CA VAL A 200 -4.93 -3.28 -4.20
C VAL A 200 -4.21 -4.61 -4.15
N ALA A 201 -2.93 -4.57 -3.81
CA ALA A 201 -2.18 -5.78 -3.48
C ALA A 201 -2.58 -6.24 -2.06
N PHE A 202 -3.05 -7.47 -1.93
CA PHE A 202 -3.50 -8.04 -0.66
C PHE A 202 -2.65 -9.24 -0.28
N VAL A 203 -2.10 -9.24 0.92
CA VAL A 203 -1.19 -10.28 1.40
C VAL A 203 -1.72 -10.86 2.71
N GLN A 204 -1.95 -12.17 2.76
CA GLN A 204 -2.13 -12.91 3.99
C GLN A 204 -0.85 -13.64 4.34
N LYS A 205 -0.30 -13.34 5.51
CA LYS A 205 0.95 -13.95 5.98
C LYS A 205 0.81 -15.46 6.15
N ALA A 206 1.94 -16.15 5.99
CA ALA A 206 2.10 -17.55 6.32
C ALA A 206 1.96 -17.80 7.83
N VAL A 207 1.64 -19.02 8.23
CA VAL A 207 1.88 -19.48 9.60
C VAL A 207 3.38 -19.41 9.85
N LYS A 208 3.76 -18.62 10.83
CA LYS A 208 5.13 -18.53 11.25
C LYS A 208 5.41 -19.58 12.31
N GLU A 209 6.23 -20.55 11.97
CA GLU A 209 6.60 -21.63 12.92
C GLU A 209 7.85 -21.29 13.72
N TYR A 210 8.70 -20.40 13.20
CA TYR A 210 9.98 -20.06 13.83
C TYR A 210 10.38 -18.61 13.56
N GLU A 211 11.32 -18.14 14.39
CA GLU A 211 12.10 -16.93 14.14
C GLU A 211 13.56 -17.28 13.89
N PHE A 212 14.18 -16.53 12.95
CA PHE A 212 15.60 -16.68 12.67
C PHE A 212 16.40 -15.64 13.46
N ILE A 213 17.03 -16.06 14.56
CA ILE A 213 17.76 -15.18 15.47
C ILE A 213 19.18 -15.70 15.68
N GLY A 214 20.17 -14.87 15.36
CA GLY A 214 21.57 -15.19 15.59
C GLY A 214 22.11 -16.38 14.80
N GLY A 215 21.53 -16.64 13.60
CA GLY A 215 21.91 -17.75 12.74
C GLY A 215 21.21 -19.07 13.05
N ILE A 216 20.15 -19.06 13.86
CA ILE A 216 19.43 -20.24 14.34
C ILE A 216 17.93 -19.99 14.20
N LYS A 217 17.18 -21.01 13.77
CA LYS A 217 15.72 -20.99 13.78
C LYS A 217 15.22 -21.37 15.18
N TRP A 218 14.43 -20.51 15.77
CA TRP A 218 13.81 -20.68 17.07
C TRP A 218 12.33 -20.96 16.91
N ALA A 219 11.82 -22.04 17.46
CA ALA A 219 10.39 -22.28 17.53
C ALA A 219 9.68 -21.12 18.26
N LEU A 220 8.54 -20.66 17.76
CA LEU A 220 7.82 -19.53 18.36
C LEU A 220 7.28 -19.84 19.73
N ASN A 221 6.85 -21.09 19.96
CA ASN A 221 6.23 -21.56 21.19
C ASN A 221 7.15 -22.53 21.93
N ASN A 222 6.89 -22.72 23.21
CA ASN A 222 7.48 -23.83 23.96
C ASN A 222 7.01 -25.16 23.36
N CYS A 223 7.88 -26.17 23.43
CA CYS A 223 7.58 -27.52 22.96
C CYS A 223 6.35 -28.11 23.64
N GLY A 224 5.54 -28.88 22.92
CA GLY A 224 4.43 -29.67 23.42
C GLY A 224 3.07 -29.17 23.00
N ASP A 225 2.12 -29.05 23.92
CA ASP A 225 0.73 -28.73 23.65
C ASP A 225 0.60 -27.33 22.98
N PRO A 226 0.19 -27.24 21.70
CA PRO A 226 0.04 -25.97 21.00
C PRO A 226 -1.14 -25.13 21.54
N SER A 227 -2.09 -25.73 22.23
CA SER A 227 -3.21 -25.01 22.85
C SER A 227 -2.81 -24.32 24.17
N SER A 228 -1.68 -24.71 24.75
CA SER A 228 -1.16 -24.12 25.97
C SER A 228 -0.13 -23.04 25.66
N PRO A 229 -0.34 -21.79 26.07
CA PRO A 229 0.67 -20.74 25.90
C PRO A 229 1.97 -20.98 26.68
N LEU A 230 1.96 -21.96 27.57
CA LEU A 230 3.15 -22.40 28.36
C LEU A 230 3.86 -23.59 27.72
N GLY A 231 3.24 -24.27 26.74
CA GLY A 231 3.68 -25.54 26.19
C GLY A 231 3.50 -26.70 27.18
N SER A 232 4.30 -27.74 27.02
CA SER A 232 4.38 -28.88 27.93
C SER A 232 5.66 -28.85 28.77
N TYR A 233 5.68 -29.73 29.80
CA TYR A 233 6.81 -29.82 30.71
C TYR A 233 7.42 -31.22 30.65
N TYR A 234 8.73 -31.29 30.56
CA TYR A 234 9.48 -32.52 30.34
C TYR A 234 10.43 -32.79 31.47
N ASN A 235 10.62 -34.05 31.81
CA ASN A 235 11.73 -34.45 32.69
C ASN A 235 13.05 -34.49 31.89
N TRP A 236 14.15 -34.76 32.58
CA TRP A 236 15.49 -34.74 31.99
C TRP A 236 15.65 -35.70 30.80
N LYS A 237 15.06 -36.89 30.87
CA LYS A 237 15.16 -37.91 29.81
C LYS A 237 14.20 -37.60 28.63
N GLU A 238 12.98 -37.20 28.94
CA GLU A 238 11.95 -36.85 27.94
C GLU A 238 12.39 -35.70 27.01
N ARG A 239 13.20 -34.74 27.51
CA ARG A 239 13.64 -33.58 26.72
C ARG A 239 14.39 -33.94 25.45
N GLU A 240 15.09 -35.09 25.41
CA GLU A 240 15.94 -35.49 24.29
C GLU A 240 15.15 -35.82 23.04
N THR A 241 13.91 -36.28 23.19
CA THR A 241 13.02 -36.69 22.12
C THR A 241 11.73 -35.86 22.04
N ALA A 242 11.66 -34.78 22.81
CA ALA A 242 10.44 -33.97 22.89
C ALA A 242 10.25 -33.03 21.69
N CYS A 243 11.35 -32.55 21.11
CA CYS A 243 11.26 -31.68 19.93
C CYS A 243 10.79 -32.46 18.69
N PRO A 244 10.02 -31.82 17.78
CA PRO A 244 9.61 -32.44 16.52
C PRO A 244 10.80 -32.88 15.67
N ASP A 245 10.56 -33.75 14.70
CA ASP A 245 11.57 -34.20 13.74
C ASP A 245 12.29 -33.02 13.08
N GLY A 246 13.62 -33.08 13.06
CA GLY A 246 14.46 -32.00 12.51
C GLY A 246 14.68 -30.82 13.47
N TRP A 247 14.09 -30.86 14.66
CA TRP A 247 14.30 -29.89 15.74
C TRP A 247 15.02 -30.54 16.93
N ARG A 248 15.72 -29.74 17.71
CA ARG A 248 16.44 -30.17 18.92
C ARG A 248 16.23 -29.17 20.05
N PRO A 249 16.50 -29.58 21.30
CA PRO A 249 16.60 -28.64 22.41
C PRO A 249 17.65 -27.54 22.15
N ALA A 250 17.32 -26.32 22.54
CA ALA A 250 18.28 -25.22 22.48
C ALA A 250 19.47 -25.50 23.44
N THR A 251 20.69 -25.23 22.98
CA THR A 251 21.88 -25.33 23.82
C THR A 251 21.96 -24.17 24.82
N ALA A 252 22.71 -24.32 25.86
CA ALA A 252 22.98 -23.24 26.83
C ALA A 252 23.64 -22.03 26.15
N LYS A 253 24.49 -22.25 25.15
CA LYS A 253 25.14 -21.18 24.38
C LYS A 253 24.17 -20.42 23.52
N GLU A 254 23.20 -21.09 22.90
CA GLU A 254 22.17 -20.50 22.12
C GLU A 254 21.21 -19.66 22.96
N MET A 255 20.74 -20.20 24.08
CA MET A 255 19.94 -19.44 25.04
C MET A 255 20.70 -18.21 25.56
N GLN A 256 22.01 -18.33 25.81
CA GLN A 256 22.85 -17.20 26.19
C GLN A 256 22.96 -16.13 25.10
N LYS A 257 23.06 -16.54 23.84
CA LYS A 257 23.08 -15.57 22.69
C LYS A 257 21.83 -14.72 22.60
N LEU A 258 20.65 -15.29 22.86
CA LEU A 258 19.42 -14.52 22.92
C LEU A 258 19.51 -13.29 23.83
N PHE A 259 20.22 -13.44 24.93
CA PHE A 259 20.46 -12.38 25.92
C PHE A 259 21.15 -11.15 25.31
N TYR A 260 22.10 -11.35 24.40
CA TYR A 260 22.86 -10.27 23.78
C TYR A 260 22.05 -9.43 22.81
N TYR A 261 20.92 -9.94 22.32
CA TYR A 261 20.06 -9.23 21.38
C TYR A 261 19.02 -8.32 22.04
N GLY A 262 19.11 -8.16 23.34
CA GLY A 262 18.14 -7.35 24.11
C GLY A 262 16.90 -8.15 24.48
N SER A 263 16.24 -7.72 25.55
CA SER A 263 15.02 -8.38 26.00
C SER A 263 14.15 -7.46 26.84
N ALA A 264 12.84 -7.71 26.89
CA ALA A 264 11.90 -6.96 27.70
C ALA A 264 10.89 -7.90 28.37
N TRP A 265 10.69 -7.72 29.66
CA TRP A 265 9.62 -8.39 30.39
C TRP A 265 8.28 -7.76 30.07
N THR A 266 7.27 -8.59 29.81
CA THR A 266 5.92 -8.14 29.49
C THR A 266 4.92 -9.29 29.66
N SER A 267 3.66 -9.04 29.30
CA SER A 267 2.63 -10.05 29.12
C SER A 267 2.32 -10.22 27.63
N HIS A 268 2.23 -11.46 27.18
CA HIS A 268 1.82 -11.84 25.84
C HIS A 268 0.77 -12.94 25.92
N ASN A 269 -0.39 -12.78 25.27
CA ASN A 269 -1.52 -13.71 25.35
C ASN A 269 -1.91 -14.09 26.78
N GLY A 270 -1.90 -13.12 27.70
CA GLY A 270 -2.26 -13.31 29.10
C GLY A 270 -1.19 -13.98 29.97
N VAL A 271 -0.02 -14.28 29.43
CA VAL A 271 1.08 -14.94 30.12
C VAL A 271 2.23 -13.95 30.31
N SER A 272 2.75 -13.88 31.55
CA SER A 272 3.98 -13.11 31.82
C SER A 272 5.20 -13.84 31.25
N GLY A 273 6.18 -13.09 30.79
CA GLY A 273 7.39 -13.66 30.20
C GLY A 273 8.29 -12.58 29.63
N ARG A 274 9.16 -12.98 28.73
CA ARG A 274 10.15 -12.07 28.17
C ARG A 274 10.28 -12.24 26.67
N TRP A 275 10.15 -11.12 25.95
CA TRP A 275 10.54 -11.04 24.54
C TRP A 275 12.06 -10.95 24.42
N TYR A 276 12.60 -11.69 23.46
CA TYR A 276 14.01 -11.71 23.10
C TYR A 276 14.18 -11.33 21.64
N SER A 277 15.22 -10.60 21.40
CA SER A 277 15.71 -10.05 20.17
C SER A 277 15.20 -8.67 19.80
N GLY A 278 16.05 -8.06 19.05
CA GLY A 278 15.84 -6.74 18.49
C GLY A 278 16.04 -5.65 19.53
N MET A 279 17.01 -4.82 19.30
CA MET A 279 17.32 -3.64 20.13
C MET A 279 16.17 -2.61 20.16
N VAL A 280 15.05 -2.89 19.51
CA VAL A 280 13.89 -2.00 19.44
C VAL A 280 12.67 -2.73 19.98
N LYS A 281 12.22 -2.30 21.12
CA LYS A 281 10.93 -2.66 21.70
C LYS A 281 9.83 -2.40 20.67
N TYR A 282 9.11 -3.46 20.21
CA TYR A 282 7.91 -3.34 19.37
C TYR A 282 8.10 -2.95 17.89
N ALA A 283 9.23 -3.21 17.26
CA ALA A 283 9.29 -3.17 15.81
C ALA A 283 8.71 -4.48 15.26
N GLU A 284 7.60 -4.40 14.55
CA GLU A 284 6.89 -5.55 13.96
C GLU A 284 7.78 -6.35 12.98
N ASP A 285 8.81 -5.72 12.41
CA ASP A 285 9.71 -6.30 11.41
C ASP A 285 11.00 -6.90 11.97
N VAL A 286 11.18 -6.91 13.30
CA VAL A 286 12.39 -7.48 13.92
C VAL A 286 12.10 -8.90 14.43
N PRO A 287 12.92 -9.92 14.05
CA PRO A 287 12.74 -11.27 14.54
C PRO A 287 12.73 -11.33 16.07
N GLN A 288 11.70 -11.85 16.70
CA GLN A 288 11.56 -11.94 18.16
C GLN A 288 10.87 -13.23 18.56
N ILE A 289 11.26 -13.76 19.73
CA ILE A 289 10.57 -14.86 20.38
C ILE A 289 10.17 -14.51 21.81
N PHE A 290 9.03 -15.02 22.21
CA PHE A 290 8.56 -14.92 23.59
C PHE A 290 8.91 -16.18 24.37
N LEU A 291 9.57 -16.00 25.50
CA LEU A 291 9.80 -17.07 26.47
C LEU A 291 8.89 -16.85 27.68
N PRO A 292 7.81 -17.65 27.82
CA PRO A 292 6.90 -17.51 28.96
C PRO A 292 7.55 -17.84 30.30
N ALA A 293 7.09 -17.16 31.33
CA ALA A 293 7.40 -17.53 32.72
C ALA A 293 6.56 -18.75 33.11
N ALA A 294 6.90 -19.88 32.52
CA ALA A 294 6.13 -21.10 32.64
C ALA A 294 6.31 -21.82 34.01
N GLY A 295 7.13 -21.29 34.91
CA GLY A 295 7.44 -21.94 36.17
C GLY A 295 8.24 -23.23 35.96
N GLY A 296 8.10 -24.14 36.89
CA GLY A 296 8.65 -25.49 36.82
C GLY A 296 7.96 -26.43 37.81
N CYS A 297 8.18 -27.70 37.63
CA CYS A 297 7.70 -28.74 38.53
C CYS A 297 8.84 -29.33 39.38
N TRP A 298 8.73 -29.25 40.67
CA TRP A 298 9.64 -29.85 41.63
C TRP A 298 8.89 -30.85 42.49
N PHE A 299 9.37 -32.07 42.51
CA PHE A 299 8.76 -33.15 43.30
C PHE A 299 7.25 -33.30 43.04
N GLY A 300 6.82 -33.14 41.77
CA GLY A 300 5.42 -33.25 41.35
C GLY A 300 4.57 -32.02 41.61
N GLN A 301 5.13 -30.89 42.05
CA GLN A 301 4.40 -29.65 42.30
C GLN A 301 4.87 -28.53 41.38
N PHE A 302 3.95 -27.95 40.64
CA PHE A 302 4.21 -26.76 39.82
C PHE A 302 4.30 -25.50 40.70
N ARG A 303 5.30 -24.67 40.43
CA ARG A 303 5.58 -23.43 41.15
C ARG A 303 6.08 -22.34 40.20
N GLU A 304 5.97 -21.12 40.66
CA GLU A 304 6.51 -19.92 40.01
C GLU A 304 5.94 -19.63 38.58
N ILE A 305 4.80 -20.21 38.23
CA ILE A 305 4.12 -19.86 36.97
C ILE A 305 3.76 -18.38 36.99
N GLY A 306 4.09 -17.65 35.90
CA GLY A 306 3.92 -16.21 35.80
C GLY A 306 4.99 -15.36 36.47
N VAL A 307 5.91 -15.99 37.23
CA VAL A 307 6.98 -15.32 37.96
C VAL A 307 8.36 -15.64 37.37
N CYS A 308 8.58 -16.91 37.01
CA CYS A 308 9.83 -17.36 36.42
C CYS A 308 9.57 -18.45 35.38
N GLY A 309 10.36 -18.52 34.33
CA GLY A 309 10.39 -19.64 33.38
C GLY A 309 11.68 -20.41 33.54
N TYR A 310 11.58 -21.73 33.65
CA TYR A 310 12.74 -22.61 33.70
C TYR A 310 12.80 -23.49 32.46
N TYR A 311 13.95 -23.48 31.81
CA TYR A 311 14.15 -24.14 30.53
C TYR A 311 15.30 -25.13 30.57
N TRP A 312 15.04 -26.33 30.07
CA TRP A 312 16.08 -27.28 29.76
C TRP A 312 17.03 -26.78 28.68
N THR A 313 18.29 -27.13 28.78
CA THR A 313 19.31 -26.97 27.76
C THR A 313 20.06 -28.30 27.55
N ASP A 314 21.02 -28.30 26.65
CA ASP A 314 21.88 -29.44 26.33
C ASP A 314 22.99 -29.72 27.38
N ASN A 315 23.06 -28.91 28.43
CA ASN A 315 24.15 -29.00 29.40
C ASN A 315 24.23 -30.39 30.05
N GLU A 316 25.46 -30.85 30.26
CA GLU A 316 25.72 -32.09 30.97
C GLU A 316 25.34 -32.00 32.46
N VAL A 317 24.97 -33.15 33.02
CA VAL A 317 24.65 -33.30 34.44
C VAL A 317 25.94 -33.13 35.26
N SER A 318 25.97 -32.14 36.13
CA SER A 318 27.02 -32.01 37.16
C SER A 318 26.54 -32.62 38.49
N SER A 319 27.45 -32.74 39.49
CA SER A 319 27.12 -33.19 40.83
C SER A 319 26.03 -32.36 41.53
N ASN A 320 25.77 -31.15 41.06
CA ASN A 320 24.78 -30.21 41.60
C ASN A 320 23.51 -30.08 40.74
N GLY A 321 23.31 -31.00 39.79
CA GLY A 321 22.18 -30.94 38.81
C GLY A 321 22.63 -30.40 37.45
N VAL A 322 21.67 -30.12 36.62
CA VAL A 322 21.87 -29.56 35.27
C VAL A 322 21.71 -28.05 35.30
N SER A 323 22.62 -27.36 34.64
CA SER A 323 22.48 -25.93 34.44
C SER A 323 21.40 -25.66 33.39
N GLY A 324 20.29 -25.10 33.84
CA GLY A 324 19.22 -24.62 32.95
C GLY A 324 19.28 -23.12 32.73
N TYR A 325 18.26 -22.62 32.09
CA TYR A 325 18.09 -21.20 31.79
C TYR A 325 16.85 -20.66 32.49
N GLY A 326 17.00 -19.59 33.24
CA GLY A 326 15.90 -18.94 33.99
C GLY A 326 15.51 -17.60 33.37
N VAL A 327 14.24 -17.41 33.18
CA VAL A 327 13.63 -16.15 32.64
C VAL A 327 12.84 -15.48 33.76
N LYS A 328 13.24 -14.28 34.16
CA LYS A 328 12.59 -13.47 35.24
C LYS A 328 12.35 -12.05 34.79
N ASP A 329 11.51 -11.33 35.54
CA ASP A 329 11.15 -9.92 35.24
C ASP A 329 12.36 -8.97 35.32
N TYR A 330 13.27 -9.18 36.25
CA TYR A 330 14.42 -8.29 36.50
C TYR A 330 15.75 -8.85 35.98
N ALA A 331 15.82 -10.14 35.65
CA ALA A 331 17.06 -10.77 35.24
C ALA A 331 16.85 -12.03 34.41
N ILE A 332 17.88 -12.38 33.67
CA ILE A 332 18.04 -13.68 33.04
C ILE A 332 19.11 -14.39 33.81
N GLN A 333 18.82 -15.60 34.27
CA GLN A 333 19.78 -16.44 34.98
C GLN A 333 20.28 -17.53 34.03
N ILE A 334 21.59 -17.58 33.86
CA ILE A 334 22.30 -18.67 33.18
C ILE A 334 22.84 -19.58 34.28
N GLY A 335 22.77 -20.89 34.03
CA GLY A 335 23.30 -21.85 34.97
C GLY A 335 22.44 -22.07 36.23
N VAL A 336 21.12 -21.91 36.09
CA VAL A 336 20.18 -22.29 37.15
C VAL A 336 20.27 -23.78 37.36
N GLY A 337 20.56 -24.21 38.59
CA GLY A 337 20.56 -25.63 38.95
C GLY A 337 19.16 -26.23 38.87
N LEU A 338 18.89 -27.04 37.86
CA LEU A 338 17.65 -27.78 37.70
C LEU A 338 17.78 -29.19 38.20
N ASN A 339 16.76 -29.67 38.91
CA ASN A 339 16.73 -31.02 39.44
C ASN A 339 16.40 -32.03 38.34
N THR A 340 17.22 -33.06 38.17
CA THR A 340 17.07 -34.12 37.17
C THR A 340 16.25 -35.32 37.62
N GLY A 341 15.73 -35.30 38.85
CA GLY A 341 14.88 -36.37 39.36
C GLY A 341 13.60 -36.56 38.51
N ASP A 342 13.11 -37.78 38.44
CA ASP A 342 11.99 -38.16 37.55
C ASP A 342 10.69 -37.33 37.78
N ASN A 343 10.51 -36.80 39.00
CA ASN A 343 9.38 -35.95 39.36
C ASN A 343 9.61 -34.44 39.14
N SER A 344 10.73 -34.05 38.49
CA SER A 344 11.05 -32.68 38.18
C SER A 344 10.88 -32.46 36.67
N ARG A 345 10.13 -31.41 36.31
CA ARG A 345 9.77 -31.12 34.91
C ARG A 345 9.89 -29.64 34.62
N TYR A 346 10.46 -29.28 33.49
CA TYR A 346 10.64 -27.90 33.06
C TYR A 346 10.33 -27.74 31.57
N SER A 347 10.19 -26.49 31.14
CA SER A 347 9.91 -26.14 29.77
C SER A 347 11.09 -26.45 28.83
N LEU A 348 10.76 -26.54 27.54
CA LEU A 348 11.72 -26.75 26.48
C LEU A 348 11.43 -25.81 25.31
N ARG A 349 12.49 -25.19 24.81
CA ARG A 349 12.42 -24.43 23.54
C ARG A 349 13.24 -25.18 22.50
N CYS A 350 12.58 -25.50 21.37
CA CYS A 350 13.24 -26.19 20.28
C CYS A 350 13.87 -25.19 19.28
N VAL A 351 14.97 -25.63 18.68
CA VAL A 351 15.71 -24.89 17.65
C VAL A 351 16.04 -25.81 16.48
N GLN A 352 16.31 -25.21 15.32
CA GLN A 352 16.79 -25.90 14.13
C GLN A 352 17.97 -25.11 13.55
N ASP A 353 19.00 -25.82 13.06
CA ASP A 353 20.20 -25.23 12.45
C ASP A 353 19.93 -24.61 11.07
#